data_5028b68b3dc5963d0e55e4bdbceb3c2d
#
_entry.id   5028b68b3dc5963d0e55e4bdbceb3c2d
#
_cell.length_a   1.000
_cell.length_b   1.000
_cell.length_c   1.000
_cell.angle_alpha   90.00
_cell.angle_beta   90.00
_cell.angle_gamma   90.00
#
_symmetry.space_group_name_H-M   'P 1'
#
loop_
_entity.id
_entity.type
_entity.pdbx_description
1 polymer ?
#
loop_
_entity_poly.entity_id
_entity_poly.type
_entity_poly.pdbx_seq_one_letter_code
_entity_poly.pdbx_strand_id
1 'polypeptide(L)'
;MTSAHAVYPSLAGRVVFVTGGGSGIGAAIVAAFAQQKASVAFVDIDEKASAAVQAGLGDTPSHFERCDVRDVAALRRAVQNARERLGPITVLINNAARDDRHASEEVTPEFWDERIAVNLKHQFFAAQAVLPDMKAAKWGSIINFGSSSWMTGQGGMVAYTAAKSAVLGLTRSLARDFGVYNIRVNAIAPGWILTERQRSLWLTPESKARLMEAQCLKRELNGEDIARVVLFLSSDEAGAITSQHYVVDAGRL
;
A
#
# COMPACT_ATOMS: atom_id res chain seq x y z
N MET A 1 -11.90 20.85 -8.55
CA MET A 1 -10.95 21.41 -7.56
C MET A 1 -9.97 20.30 -7.26
N THR A 2 -8.72 20.42 -7.67
CA THR A 2 -7.66 19.50 -7.25
C THR A 2 -7.51 19.61 -5.74
N SER A 3 -7.80 18.53 -5.02
CA SER A 3 -7.62 18.47 -3.57
C SER A 3 -6.12 18.60 -3.27
N ALA A 4 -5.71 19.77 -2.79
CA ALA A 4 -4.31 19.98 -2.41
C ALA A 4 -3.97 19.09 -1.21
N HIS A 5 -2.92 18.27 -1.35
CA HIS A 5 -2.33 17.57 -0.20
C HIS A 5 -1.58 18.55 0.70
N ALA A 6 -1.43 18.20 1.98
CA ALA A 6 -0.45 18.86 2.83
C ALA A 6 0.95 18.72 2.21
N VAL A 7 1.78 19.73 2.36
CA VAL A 7 3.17 19.70 1.85
C VAL A 7 4.07 19.20 2.97
N TYR A 8 4.85 18.18 2.66
CA TYR A 8 5.85 17.58 3.56
C TYR A 8 7.24 17.76 2.94
N PRO A 9 7.97 18.84 3.29
CA PRO A 9 9.27 19.12 2.67
C PRO A 9 10.28 17.99 2.80
N SER A 10 10.16 17.17 3.84
CA SER A 10 11.01 16.00 4.10
C SER A 10 10.86 14.87 3.08
N LEU A 11 9.77 14.87 2.28
CA LEU A 11 9.55 13.91 1.21
C LEU A 11 10.19 14.31 -0.13
N ALA A 12 10.52 15.59 -0.30
CA ALA A 12 11.15 16.06 -1.53
C ALA A 12 12.51 15.37 -1.75
N GLY A 13 12.72 14.84 -2.97
CA GLY A 13 13.94 14.12 -3.34
C GLY A 13 14.06 12.70 -2.75
N ARG A 14 13.13 12.23 -1.93
CA ARG A 14 13.11 10.83 -1.48
C ARG A 14 12.75 9.90 -2.62
N VAL A 15 13.32 8.70 -2.63
CA VAL A 15 12.93 7.64 -3.55
C VAL A 15 11.92 6.74 -2.85
N VAL A 16 10.75 6.62 -3.46
CA VAL A 16 9.62 5.84 -2.96
C VAL A 16 9.39 4.64 -3.86
N PHE A 17 9.21 3.45 -3.28
CA PHE A 17 8.82 2.25 -4.00
C PHE A 17 7.41 1.81 -3.59
N VAL A 18 6.50 1.67 -4.57
CA VAL A 18 5.08 1.31 -4.34
C VAL A 18 4.75 0.00 -5.03
N THR A 19 4.25 -1.00 -4.31
CA THR A 19 3.68 -2.21 -4.91
C THR A 19 2.21 -2.00 -5.24
N GLY A 20 1.76 -2.43 -6.44
CA GLY A 20 0.38 -2.23 -6.89
C GLY A 20 0.07 -0.76 -7.20
N GLY A 21 1.00 -0.07 -7.86
CA GLY A 21 0.92 1.37 -8.14
C GLY A 21 0.11 1.75 -9.38
N GLY A 22 -0.34 0.76 -10.17
CA GLY A 22 -0.98 1.01 -11.46
C GLY A 22 -2.46 1.39 -11.40
N SER A 23 -3.13 1.22 -10.26
CA SER A 23 -4.56 1.53 -10.15
C SER A 23 -5.00 1.84 -8.72
N GLY A 24 -6.22 2.36 -8.58
CA GLY A 24 -6.91 2.50 -7.30
C GLY A 24 -6.13 3.29 -6.24
N ILE A 25 -5.98 2.70 -5.05
CA ILE A 25 -5.26 3.31 -3.93
C ILE A 25 -3.79 3.54 -4.29
N GLY A 26 -3.14 2.55 -4.94
CA GLY A 26 -1.74 2.65 -5.32
C GLY A 26 -1.46 3.79 -6.28
N ALA A 27 -2.29 3.97 -7.30
CA ALA A 27 -2.17 5.09 -8.25
C ALA A 27 -2.33 6.46 -7.56
N ALA A 28 -3.27 6.57 -6.62
CA ALA A 28 -3.44 7.79 -5.83
C ALA A 28 -2.20 8.08 -4.97
N ILE A 29 -1.58 7.05 -4.38
CA ILE A 29 -0.35 7.18 -3.60
C ILE A 29 0.82 7.62 -4.50
N VAL A 30 0.99 6.99 -5.67
CA VAL A 30 2.03 7.36 -6.65
C VAL A 30 1.91 8.83 -7.02
N ALA A 31 0.71 9.27 -7.40
CA ALA A 31 0.45 10.66 -7.74
C ALA A 31 0.70 11.62 -6.56
N ALA A 32 0.31 11.23 -5.34
CA ALA A 32 0.51 12.03 -4.15
C ALA A 32 1.99 12.24 -3.82
N PHE A 33 2.84 11.21 -3.92
CA PHE A 33 4.29 11.36 -3.74
C PHE A 33 4.94 12.21 -4.83
N ALA A 34 4.50 12.08 -6.08
CA ALA A 34 4.96 12.94 -7.17
C ALA A 34 4.70 14.43 -6.86
N GLN A 35 3.52 14.76 -6.32
CA GLN A 35 3.20 16.13 -5.88
C GLN A 35 4.08 16.63 -4.72
N GLN A 36 4.67 15.72 -3.93
CA GLN A 36 5.67 16.06 -2.90
C GLN A 36 7.09 16.21 -3.46
N LYS A 37 7.27 16.15 -4.79
CA LYS A 37 8.58 16.17 -5.45
C LYS A 37 9.48 14.99 -5.06
N ALA A 38 8.89 13.85 -4.71
CA ALA A 38 9.60 12.60 -4.55
C ALA A 38 9.83 11.92 -5.90
N SER A 39 10.88 11.12 -6.02
CA SER A 39 11.07 10.18 -7.13
C SER A 39 10.27 8.92 -6.86
N VAL A 40 9.47 8.42 -7.81
CA VAL A 40 8.53 7.33 -7.55
C VAL A 40 8.79 6.14 -8.46
N ALA A 41 9.22 5.02 -7.88
CA ALA A 41 9.20 3.73 -8.53
C ALA A 41 7.94 2.96 -8.13
N PHE A 42 7.34 2.23 -9.06
CA PHE A 42 6.21 1.37 -8.73
C PHE A 42 6.14 0.14 -9.62
N VAL A 43 5.53 -0.90 -9.08
CA VAL A 43 5.27 -2.15 -9.80
C VAL A 43 3.79 -2.46 -9.82
N ASP A 44 3.33 -3.08 -10.91
CA ASP A 44 1.98 -3.62 -11.07
C ASP A 44 2.00 -4.73 -12.12
N ILE A 45 0.94 -5.52 -12.20
CA ILE A 45 0.72 -6.52 -13.26
C ILE A 45 0.03 -5.92 -14.49
N ASP A 46 -0.68 -4.81 -14.33
CA ASP A 46 -1.41 -4.10 -15.40
C ASP A 46 -0.51 -3.03 -16.03
N GLU A 47 0.12 -3.40 -17.15
CA GLU A 47 1.00 -2.48 -17.90
C GLU A 47 0.26 -1.26 -18.45
N LYS A 48 -0.97 -1.45 -18.95
CA LYS A 48 -1.73 -0.38 -19.60
C LYS A 48 -2.15 0.68 -18.57
N ALA A 49 -2.71 0.25 -17.45
CA ALA A 49 -3.09 1.16 -16.37
C ALA A 49 -1.86 1.88 -15.81
N SER A 50 -0.76 1.15 -15.59
CA SER A 50 0.49 1.69 -15.06
C SER A 50 1.15 2.71 -15.99
N ALA A 51 1.15 2.46 -17.30
CA ALA A 51 1.65 3.42 -18.28
C ALA A 51 0.84 4.74 -18.26
N ALA A 52 -0.47 4.65 -18.07
CA ALA A 52 -1.32 5.83 -17.93
C ALA A 52 -1.02 6.61 -16.64
N VAL A 53 -0.79 5.90 -15.51
CA VAL A 53 -0.34 6.52 -14.26
C VAL A 53 0.99 7.22 -14.45
N GLN A 54 1.99 6.55 -15.03
CA GLN A 54 3.32 7.12 -15.25
C GLN A 54 3.28 8.35 -16.14
N ALA A 55 2.52 8.31 -17.22
CA ALA A 55 2.33 9.48 -18.11
C ALA A 55 1.69 10.67 -17.38
N GLY A 56 0.84 10.43 -16.39
CA GLY A 56 0.21 11.47 -15.57
C GLY A 56 1.13 12.15 -14.54
N LEU A 57 2.37 11.65 -14.35
CA LEU A 57 3.31 12.20 -13.37
C LEU A 57 4.14 13.39 -13.92
N GLY A 58 4.02 13.71 -15.21
CA GLY A 58 4.76 14.80 -15.86
C GLY A 58 6.27 14.62 -15.75
N ASP A 59 6.96 15.67 -15.32
CA ASP A 59 8.44 15.69 -15.20
C ASP A 59 8.96 15.01 -13.91
N THR A 60 8.09 14.41 -13.11
CA THR A 60 8.52 13.70 -11.89
C THR A 60 9.40 12.51 -12.26
N PRO A 61 10.63 12.39 -11.68
CA PRO A 61 11.44 11.20 -11.87
C PRO A 61 10.67 9.96 -11.46
N SER A 62 10.36 9.09 -12.42
CA SER A 62 9.54 7.92 -12.16
C SER A 62 10.00 6.68 -12.92
N HIS A 63 9.74 5.51 -12.35
CA HIS A 63 10.04 4.24 -12.99
C HIS A 63 8.90 3.24 -12.71
N PHE A 64 8.28 2.77 -13.77
CA PHE A 64 7.35 1.65 -13.73
C PHE A 64 8.04 0.37 -14.23
N GLU A 65 7.79 -0.75 -13.56
CA GLU A 65 8.17 -2.08 -14.03
C GLU A 65 7.01 -3.06 -13.82
N ARG A 66 6.68 -3.82 -14.88
CA ARG A 66 5.69 -4.89 -14.75
C ARG A 66 6.24 -5.99 -13.85
N CYS A 67 5.55 -6.27 -12.74
CA CYS A 67 5.96 -7.30 -11.79
C CYS A 67 4.76 -7.94 -11.11
N ASP A 68 4.74 -9.26 -11.11
CA ASP A 68 3.89 -10.02 -10.22
C ASP A 68 4.60 -10.16 -8.86
N VAL A 69 4.06 -9.52 -7.84
CA VAL A 69 4.66 -9.51 -6.49
C VAL A 69 4.72 -10.89 -5.82
N ARG A 70 4.03 -11.90 -6.37
CA ARG A 70 4.10 -13.31 -5.92
C ARG A 70 5.46 -13.93 -6.27
N ASP A 71 6.07 -13.48 -7.37
CA ASP A 71 7.45 -13.84 -7.74
C ASP A 71 8.45 -12.94 -6.99
N VAL A 72 9.00 -13.50 -5.91
CA VAL A 72 9.98 -12.81 -5.06
C VAL A 72 11.24 -12.44 -5.82
N ALA A 73 11.67 -13.25 -6.80
CA ALA A 73 12.86 -12.96 -7.59
C ALA A 73 12.60 -11.78 -8.53
N ALA A 74 11.45 -11.74 -9.19
CA ALA A 74 11.03 -10.59 -10.00
C ALA A 74 10.89 -9.30 -9.14
N LEU A 75 10.28 -9.39 -7.95
CA LEU A 75 10.15 -8.26 -7.04
C LEU A 75 11.52 -7.70 -6.62
N ARG A 76 12.48 -8.57 -6.28
CA ARG A 76 13.84 -8.13 -5.93
C ARG A 76 14.55 -7.48 -7.11
N ARG A 77 14.40 -7.99 -8.33
CA ARG A 77 14.94 -7.35 -9.54
C ARG A 77 14.31 -5.96 -9.76
N ALA A 78 13.00 -5.85 -9.64
CA ALA A 78 12.31 -4.56 -9.79
C ALA A 78 12.79 -3.51 -8.76
N VAL A 79 13.01 -3.91 -7.49
CA VAL A 79 13.62 -3.04 -6.48
C VAL A 79 15.04 -2.63 -6.87
N GLN A 80 15.86 -3.57 -7.39
CA GLN A 80 17.22 -3.27 -7.84
C GLN A 80 17.20 -2.29 -9.03
N ASN A 81 16.36 -2.53 -10.04
CA ASN A 81 16.23 -1.66 -11.22
C ASN A 81 15.76 -0.24 -10.81
N ALA A 82 14.83 -0.15 -9.87
CA ALA A 82 14.38 1.13 -9.33
C ALA A 82 15.52 1.90 -8.63
N ARG A 83 16.33 1.20 -7.81
CA ARG A 83 17.53 1.77 -7.15
C ARG A 83 18.55 2.30 -8.16
N GLU A 84 18.81 1.56 -9.22
CA GLU A 84 19.79 1.94 -10.26
C GLU A 84 19.32 3.18 -11.04
N ARG A 85 18.01 3.34 -11.24
CA ARG A 85 17.44 4.44 -12.01
C ARG A 85 17.18 5.71 -11.20
N LEU A 86 16.73 5.56 -9.95
CA LEU A 86 16.25 6.68 -9.14
C LEU A 86 17.09 6.94 -7.89
N GLY A 87 17.99 6.03 -7.54
CA GLY A 87 18.79 6.10 -6.32
C GLY A 87 18.23 5.26 -5.16
N PRO A 88 18.84 5.40 -3.97
CA PRO A 88 18.50 4.59 -2.79
C PRO A 88 17.04 4.74 -2.38
N ILE A 89 16.35 3.61 -2.19
CA ILE A 89 14.93 3.58 -1.82
C ILE A 89 14.82 3.73 -0.30
N THR A 90 14.20 4.81 0.14
CA THR A 90 14.05 5.11 1.57
C THR A 90 12.60 5.10 2.05
N VAL A 91 11.62 5.04 1.14
CA VAL A 91 10.20 4.85 1.48
C VAL A 91 9.67 3.63 0.72
N LEU A 92 9.01 2.71 1.45
CA LEU A 92 8.35 1.54 0.87
C LEU A 92 6.87 1.54 1.21
N ILE A 93 6.03 1.38 0.20
CA ILE A 93 4.58 1.24 0.33
C ILE A 93 4.14 -0.13 -0.19
N ASN A 94 3.85 -1.04 0.70
CA ASN A 94 3.38 -2.39 0.43
C ASN A 94 1.84 -2.40 0.27
N ASN A 95 1.36 -1.93 -0.90
CA ASN A 95 -0.06 -1.76 -1.19
C ASN A 95 -0.67 -2.91 -2.02
N ALA A 96 0.08 -3.59 -2.89
CA ALA A 96 -0.44 -4.66 -3.74
C ALA A 96 -1.31 -5.67 -2.98
N ALA A 97 -2.47 -6.01 -3.52
CA ALA A 97 -3.40 -6.94 -2.89
C ALA A 97 -4.44 -7.49 -3.88
N ARG A 98 -5.06 -8.62 -3.50
CA ARG A 98 -6.25 -9.19 -4.17
C ARG A 98 -7.27 -9.64 -3.15
N ASP A 99 -8.49 -9.14 -3.29
CA ASP A 99 -9.63 -9.34 -2.38
C ASP A 99 -10.76 -10.15 -3.02
N ASP A 100 -10.44 -11.07 -3.92
CA ASP A 100 -11.44 -11.89 -4.62
C ASP A 100 -12.31 -12.65 -3.61
N ARG A 101 -13.63 -12.62 -3.84
CA ARG A 101 -14.60 -13.29 -3.00
C ARG A 101 -14.61 -14.79 -3.29
N HIS A 102 -14.80 -15.61 -2.25
CA HIS A 102 -14.83 -17.07 -2.36
C HIS A 102 -15.61 -17.70 -1.20
N ALA A 103 -16.23 -18.84 -1.44
CA ALA A 103 -16.79 -19.66 -0.36
C ALA A 103 -15.65 -20.38 0.39
N SER A 104 -15.77 -20.50 1.70
CA SER A 104 -14.70 -21.08 2.52
C SER A 104 -14.48 -22.56 2.21
N GLU A 105 -15.54 -23.29 1.88
CA GLU A 105 -15.51 -24.70 1.52
C GLU A 105 -14.88 -24.98 0.14
N GLU A 106 -14.71 -23.97 -0.71
CA GLU A 106 -14.11 -24.08 -2.04
C GLU A 106 -12.61 -23.72 -2.05
N VAL A 107 -12.05 -23.29 -0.93
CA VAL A 107 -10.65 -22.89 -0.83
C VAL A 107 -9.75 -24.11 -0.93
N THR A 108 -8.92 -24.15 -1.99
CA THR A 108 -7.85 -25.16 -2.13
C THR A 108 -6.55 -24.68 -1.51
N PRO A 109 -5.60 -25.59 -1.19
CA PRO A 109 -4.26 -25.20 -0.73
C PRO A 109 -3.56 -24.22 -1.68
N GLU A 110 -3.66 -24.44 -2.99
CA GLU A 110 -3.03 -23.60 -4.03
C GLU A 110 -3.63 -22.18 -4.04
N PHE A 111 -4.98 -22.07 -3.93
CA PHE A 111 -5.65 -20.78 -3.80
C PHE A 111 -5.21 -20.07 -2.51
N TRP A 112 -5.14 -20.79 -1.40
CA TRP A 112 -4.68 -20.26 -0.13
C TRP A 112 -3.26 -19.71 -0.24
N ASP A 113 -2.32 -20.51 -0.75
CA ASP A 113 -0.92 -20.14 -0.89
C ASP A 113 -0.74 -18.91 -1.81
N GLU A 114 -1.51 -18.86 -2.90
CA GLU A 114 -1.52 -17.70 -3.81
C GLU A 114 -2.02 -16.44 -3.09
N ARG A 115 -3.10 -16.54 -2.28
CA ARG A 115 -3.64 -15.41 -1.53
C ARG A 115 -2.66 -14.91 -0.47
N ILE A 116 -1.98 -15.81 0.22
CA ILE A 116 -0.92 -15.44 1.17
C ILE A 116 0.26 -14.80 0.43
N ALA A 117 0.65 -15.32 -0.73
CA ALA A 117 1.73 -14.77 -1.52
C ALA A 117 1.47 -13.32 -1.94
N VAL A 118 0.27 -13.01 -2.47
CA VAL A 118 -0.08 -11.68 -2.95
C VAL A 118 -0.46 -10.70 -1.83
N ASN A 119 -0.97 -11.15 -0.69
CA ASN A 119 -1.51 -10.25 0.33
C ASN A 119 -0.59 -10.04 1.54
N LEU A 120 0.41 -10.93 1.75
CA LEU A 120 1.28 -10.90 2.93
C LEU A 120 2.75 -11.11 2.57
N LYS A 121 3.10 -12.24 1.89
CA LYS A 121 4.48 -12.66 1.68
C LYS A 121 5.33 -11.59 0.99
N HIS A 122 4.80 -10.95 -0.06
CA HIS A 122 5.54 -9.92 -0.79
C HIS A 122 5.93 -8.73 0.09
N GLN A 123 5.11 -8.36 1.11
CA GLN A 123 5.39 -7.21 1.99
C GLN A 123 6.69 -7.43 2.77
N PHE A 124 6.92 -8.64 3.25
CA PHE A 124 8.17 -9.00 3.91
C PHE A 124 9.38 -8.93 2.95
N PHE A 125 9.28 -9.54 1.77
CA PHE A 125 10.41 -9.59 0.84
C PHE A 125 10.70 -8.24 0.18
N ALA A 126 9.72 -7.39 -0.03
CA ALA A 126 9.94 -6.00 -0.45
C ALA A 126 10.67 -5.21 0.65
N ALA A 127 10.25 -5.34 1.92
CA ALA A 127 10.92 -4.71 3.06
C ALA A 127 12.39 -5.17 3.17
N GLN A 128 12.64 -6.48 3.01
CA GLN A 128 13.99 -7.04 3.01
C GLN A 128 14.84 -6.47 1.85
N ALA A 129 14.26 -6.28 0.66
CA ALA A 129 14.99 -5.83 -0.52
C ALA A 129 15.43 -4.34 -0.43
N VAL A 130 14.64 -3.48 0.22
CA VAL A 130 14.97 -2.05 0.41
C VAL A 130 15.79 -1.78 1.68
N LEU A 131 15.90 -2.76 2.59
CA LEU A 131 16.56 -2.60 3.88
C LEU A 131 18.02 -2.12 3.79
N PRO A 132 18.87 -2.57 2.84
CA PRO A 132 20.24 -2.07 2.71
C PRO A 132 20.31 -0.55 2.49
N ASP A 133 19.44 0.01 1.65
CA ASP A 133 19.38 1.45 1.37
C ASP A 133 19.00 2.25 2.61
N MET A 134 17.94 1.80 3.30
CA MET A 134 17.45 2.44 4.53
C MET A 134 18.48 2.39 5.66
N LYS A 135 19.22 1.27 5.79
CA LYS A 135 20.34 1.16 6.75
C LYS A 135 21.46 2.12 6.43
N ALA A 136 21.87 2.22 5.16
CA ALA A 136 22.91 3.14 4.72
C ALA A 136 22.50 4.60 4.96
N ALA A 137 21.24 4.95 4.71
CA ALA A 137 20.67 6.26 4.95
C ALA A 137 20.45 6.57 6.44
N LYS A 138 20.48 5.58 7.33
CA LYS A 138 20.06 5.65 8.74
C LYS A 138 18.68 6.30 8.89
N TRP A 139 17.83 6.06 7.94
CA TRP A 139 16.47 6.56 7.85
C TRP A 139 15.63 5.68 6.91
N GLY A 140 14.39 5.43 7.26
CA GLY A 140 13.45 4.73 6.38
C GLY A 140 12.03 4.78 6.90
N SER A 141 11.07 4.65 5.97
CA SER A 141 9.65 4.49 6.29
C SER A 141 9.04 3.37 5.47
N ILE A 142 8.46 2.39 6.15
CA ILE A 142 7.76 1.26 5.54
C ILE A 142 6.30 1.32 5.97
N ILE A 143 5.39 1.34 5.00
CA ILE A 143 3.94 1.30 5.23
C ILE A 143 3.38 0.00 4.65
N ASN A 144 2.87 -0.85 5.52
CA ASN A 144 2.22 -2.11 5.16
C ASN A 144 0.70 -1.95 5.10
N PHE A 145 0.07 -2.49 4.06
CA PHE A 145 -1.38 -2.42 3.91
C PHE A 145 -2.08 -3.66 4.48
N GLY A 146 -2.74 -3.47 5.62
CA GLY A 146 -3.74 -4.36 6.18
C GLY A 146 -5.10 -4.18 5.51
N SER A 147 -6.17 -4.35 6.28
CA SER A 147 -7.56 -4.08 5.90
C SER A 147 -8.43 -4.04 7.15
N SER A 148 -9.49 -3.24 7.17
CA SER A 148 -10.51 -3.31 8.23
C SER A 148 -11.40 -4.56 8.13
N SER A 149 -11.39 -5.28 7.00
CA SER A 149 -12.27 -6.42 6.74
C SER A 149 -12.15 -7.56 7.78
N TRP A 150 -10.96 -7.84 8.29
CA TRP A 150 -10.78 -8.85 9.34
C TRP A 150 -11.32 -8.38 10.70
N MET A 151 -11.30 -7.09 10.97
CA MET A 151 -11.82 -6.50 12.21
C MET A 151 -13.36 -6.49 12.23
N THR A 152 -13.97 -6.30 11.05
CA THR A 152 -15.44 -6.36 10.90
C THR A 152 -15.97 -7.79 10.76
N GLY A 153 -15.11 -8.81 10.78
CA GLY A 153 -15.53 -10.20 10.58
C GLY A 153 -16.11 -10.47 9.18
N GLN A 154 -15.56 -9.80 8.15
CA GLN A 154 -16.06 -9.91 6.77
C GLN A 154 -15.96 -11.34 6.27
N GLY A 155 -17.11 -11.98 5.99
CA GLY A 155 -17.19 -13.30 5.35
C GLY A 155 -16.89 -13.27 3.85
N GLY A 156 -16.76 -14.47 3.25
CA GLY A 156 -16.55 -14.66 1.80
C GLY A 156 -15.17 -14.26 1.30
N MET A 157 -14.14 -14.22 2.19
CA MET A 157 -12.77 -13.86 1.83
C MET A 157 -11.75 -14.30 2.88
N VAL A 158 -11.90 -15.52 3.41
CA VAL A 158 -11.13 -16.04 4.55
C VAL A 158 -9.60 -15.95 4.35
N ALA A 159 -9.09 -16.33 3.18
CA ALA A 159 -7.65 -16.26 2.90
C ALA A 159 -7.11 -14.82 2.86
N TYR A 160 -7.92 -13.87 2.36
CA TYR A 160 -7.59 -12.45 2.38
C TYR A 160 -7.58 -11.88 3.80
N THR A 161 -8.64 -12.12 4.58
CA THR A 161 -8.74 -11.59 5.94
C THR A 161 -7.66 -12.17 6.86
N ALA A 162 -7.32 -13.47 6.71
CA ALA A 162 -6.20 -14.09 7.42
C ALA A 162 -4.86 -13.40 7.08
N ALA A 163 -4.56 -13.20 5.78
CA ALA A 163 -3.35 -12.50 5.37
C ALA A 163 -3.30 -11.07 5.90
N LYS A 164 -4.41 -10.32 5.81
CA LYS A 164 -4.47 -8.91 6.23
C LYS A 164 -4.44 -8.72 7.75
N SER A 165 -4.91 -9.67 8.53
CA SER A 165 -4.72 -9.67 9.99
C SER A 165 -3.24 -9.89 10.38
N ALA A 166 -2.56 -10.80 9.68
CA ALA A 166 -1.15 -11.11 9.91
C ALA A 166 -0.20 -9.92 9.62
N VAL A 167 -0.61 -8.95 8.80
CA VAL A 167 0.15 -7.72 8.54
C VAL A 167 0.46 -6.96 9.83
N LEU A 168 -0.41 -7.02 10.84
CA LEU A 168 -0.16 -6.37 12.12
C LEU A 168 1.03 -6.97 12.85
N GLY A 169 1.12 -8.30 12.92
CA GLY A 169 2.26 -9.01 13.50
C GLY A 169 3.54 -8.74 12.73
N LEU A 170 3.49 -8.84 11.39
CA LEU A 170 4.61 -8.51 10.51
C LEU A 170 5.13 -7.08 10.77
N THR A 171 4.25 -6.09 10.83
CA THR A 171 4.59 -4.69 11.05
C THR A 171 5.31 -4.49 12.39
N ARG A 172 4.79 -5.08 13.46
CA ARG A 172 5.37 -4.95 14.81
C ARG A 172 6.74 -5.61 14.91
N SER A 173 6.92 -6.79 14.30
CA SER A 173 8.20 -7.48 14.28
C SER A 173 9.25 -6.68 13.50
N LEU A 174 8.93 -6.26 12.28
CA LEU A 174 9.84 -5.45 11.47
C LEU A 174 10.19 -4.10 12.13
N ALA A 175 9.23 -3.46 12.81
CA ALA A 175 9.49 -2.23 13.54
C ALA A 175 10.51 -2.44 14.67
N ARG A 176 10.45 -3.60 15.36
CA ARG A 176 11.41 -3.96 16.40
C ARG A 176 12.80 -4.22 15.83
N ASP A 177 12.89 -4.98 14.73
CA ASP A 177 14.16 -5.36 14.12
C ASP A 177 14.86 -4.18 13.44
N PHE A 178 14.09 -3.28 12.81
CA PHE A 178 14.63 -2.21 11.99
C PHE A 178 14.79 -0.87 12.74
N GLY A 179 14.11 -0.72 13.87
CA GLY A 179 14.13 0.51 14.68
C GLY A 179 15.52 0.94 15.12
N VAL A 180 16.43 0.00 15.36
CA VAL A 180 17.84 0.27 15.71
C VAL A 180 18.62 1.02 14.61
N TYR A 181 18.09 1.01 13.37
CA TYR A 181 18.63 1.74 12.22
C TYR A 181 17.83 3.02 11.92
N ASN A 182 16.97 3.47 12.83
CA ASN A 182 16.07 4.59 12.62
C ASN A 182 15.10 4.39 11.42
N ILE A 183 14.64 3.15 11.23
CA ILE A 183 13.64 2.79 10.21
C ILE A 183 12.31 2.58 10.90
N ARG A 184 11.28 3.31 10.46
CA ARG A 184 9.91 3.19 10.99
C ARG A 184 9.11 2.21 10.15
N VAL A 185 8.29 1.39 10.79
CA VAL A 185 7.38 0.46 10.11
C VAL A 185 5.99 0.60 10.72
N ASN A 186 5.03 1.00 9.90
CA ASN A 186 3.63 1.17 10.32
C ASN A 186 2.69 0.42 9.37
N ALA A 187 1.46 0.19 9.80
CA ALA A 187 0.41 -0.37 8.98
C ALA A 187 -0.77 0.59 8.84
N ILE A 188 -1.42 0.52 7.68
CA ILE A 188 -2.72 1.17 7.42
C ILE A 188 -3.73 0.05 7.15
N ALA A 189 -4.92 0.16 7.75
CA ALA A 189 -6.08 -0.67 7.46
C ALA A 189 -7.17 0.17 6.80
N PRO A 190 -7.22 0.23 5.47
CA PRO A 190 -8.29 0.91 4.78
C PRO A 190 -9.64 0.25 5.05
N GLY A 191 -10.68 1.07 5.11
CA GLY A 191 -12.06 0.64 5.01
C GLY A 191 -12.43 0.27 3.58
N TRP A 192 -13.71 0.39 3.22
CA TRP A 192 -14.11 0.16 1.84
C TRP A 192 -13.84 1.41 0.98
N ILE A 193 -12.69 1.41 0.31
CA ILE A 193 -12.25 2.48 -0.58
C ILE A 193 -12.82 2.22 -1.97
N LEU A 194 -13.67 3.12 -2.44
CA LEU A 194 -14.39 2.96 -3.70
C LEU A 194 -13.51 3.30 -4.91
N THR A 195 -12.58 2.39 -5.21
CA THR A 195 -11.81 2.38 -6.46
C THR A 195 -12.72 1.96 -7.63
N GLU A 196 -12.28 2.16 -8.88
CA GLU A 196 -13.04 1.72 -10.06
C GLU A 196 -13.36 0.22 -10.01
N ARG A 197 -12.40 -0.63 -9.61
CA ARG A 197 -12.62 -2.06 -9.41
C ARG A 197 -13.71 -2.34 -8.38
N GLN A 198 -13.72 -1.64 -7.26
CA GLN A 198 -14.72 -1.82 -6.20
C GLN A 198 -16.11 -1.38 -6.67
N ARG A 199 -16.17 -0.28 -7.42
CA ARG A 199 -17.43 0.23 -8.00
C ARG A 199 -18.00 -0.76 -9.00
N SER A 200 -17.18 -1.28 -9.91
CA SER A 200 -17.65 -2.17 -10.99
C SER A 200 -18.06 -3.55 -10.49
N LEU A 201 -17.39 -4.08 -9.44
CA LEU A 201 -17.62 -5.47 -9.01
C LEU A 201 -18.60 -5.60 -7.82
N TRP A 202 -18.64 -4.62 -6.90
CA TRP A 202 -19.24 -4.83 -5.58
C TRP A 202 -20.19 -3.73 -5.13
N LEU A 203 -20.18 -2.55 -5.78
CA LEU A 203 -21.01 -1.45 -5.36
C LEU A 203 -22.42 -1.58 -5.95
N THR A 204 -23.39 -1.92 -5.08
CA THR A 204 -24.82 -1.83 -5.40
C THR A 204 -25.47 -0.75 -4.55
N PRO A 205 -26.69 -0.27 -4.89
CA PRO A 205 -27.42 0.68 -4.04
C PRO A 205 -27.54 0.20 -2.58
N GLU A 206 -27.80 -1.10 -2.38
CA GLU A 206 -27.99 -1.71 -1.07
C GLU A 206 -26.68 -1.80 -0.30
N SER A 207 -25.58 -2.17 -0.96
CA SER A 207 -24.26 -2.23 -0.32
C SER A 207 -23.75 -0.84 0.05
N LYS A 208 -24.04 0.17 -0.80
CA LYS A 208 -23.77 1.58 -0.51
C LYS A 208 -24.56 2.08 0.69
N ALA A 209 -25.86 1.79 0.75
CA ALA A 209 -26.71 2.19 1.88
C ALA A 209 -26.18 1.60 3.20
N ARG A 210 -25.86 0.29 3.23
CA ARG A 210 -25.25 -0.37 4.39
C ARG A 210 -23.90 0.24 4.77
N LEU A 211 -23.05 0.59 3.79
CA LEU A 211 -21.80 1.27 4.06
C LEU A 211 -22.02 2.62 4.74
N MET A 212 -22.95 3.44 4.20
CA MET A 212 -23.26 4.75 4.75
C MET A 212 -23.88 4.65 6.15
N GLU A 213 -24.67 3.63 6.42
CA GLU A 213 -25.22 3.38 7.75
C GLU A 213 -24.11 3.05 8.75
N ALA A 214 -23.19 2.17 8.39
CA ALA A 214 -22.12 1.69 9.26
C ALA A 214 -21.04 2.74 9.57
N GLN A 215 -20.78 3.69 8.66
CA GLN A 215 -19.76 4.73 8.84
C GLN A 215 -20.23 5.86 9.76
N CYS A 216 -19.32 6.41 10.57
CA CYS A 216 -19.58 7.68 11.27
C CYS A 216 -19.65 8.86 10.29
N LEU A 217 -18.67 8.95 9.38
CA LEU A 217 -18.65 9.96 8.33
C LEU A 217 -19.44 9.47 7.12
N LYS A 218 -20.56 10.13 6.79
CA LYS A 218 -21.51 9.70 5.75
C LYS A 218 -21.03 10.11 4.35
N ARG A 219 -19.85 9.66 3.95
CA ARG A 219 -19.27 9.90 2.62
C ARG A 219 -18.52 8.70 2.08
N GLU A 220 -18.41 8.64 0.78
CA GLU A 220 -17.52 7.68 0.11
C GLU A 220 -16.06 8.01 0.37
N LEU A 221 -15.24 6.98 0.61
CA LEU A 221 -13.79 7.10 0.68
C LEU A 221 -13.15 6.72 -0.66
N ASN A 222 -12.11 7.45 -1.04
CA ASN A 222 -11.35 7.23 -2.26
C ASN A 222 -9.84 7.03 -1.96
N GLY A 223 -9.04 6.79 -3.01
CA GLY A 223 -7.61 6.56 -2.86
C GLY A 223 -6.86 7.74 -2.25
N GLU A 224 -7.32 8.96 -2.47
CA GLU A 224 -6.70 10.19 -1.93
C GLU A 224 -6.83 10.29 -0.41
N ASP A 225 -7.94 9.79 0.17
CA ASP A 225 -8.11 9.75 1.63
C ASP A 225 -7.00 8.90 2.28
N ILE A 226 -6.63 7.80 1.62
CA ILE A 226 -5.54 6.92 2.07
C ILE A 226 -4.18 7.55 1.79
N ALA A 227 -3.98 8.13 0.61
CA ALA A 227 -2.72 8.74 0.21
C ALA A 227 -2.27 9.85 1.19
N ARG A 228 -3.20 10.66 1.72
CA ARG A 228 -2.90 11.68 2.73
C ARG A 228 -2.28 11.10 4.00
N VAL A 229 -2.83 9.99 4.49
CA VAL A 229 -2.30 9.31 5.68
C VAL A 229 -0.95 8.66 5.38
N VAL A 230 -0.79 8.08 4.18
CA VAL A 230 0.49 7.52 3.72
C VAL A 230 1.58 8.59 3.66
N LEU A 231 1.31 9.77 3.08
CA LEU A 231 2.26 10.88 3.04
C LEU A 231 2.71 11.29 4.45
N PHE A 232 1.76 11.51 5.37
CA PHE A 232 2.07 11.86 6.76
C PHE A 232 2.95 10.80 7.42
N LEU A 233 2.56 9.53 7.38
CA LEU A 233 3.32 8.45 8.00
C LEU A 233 4.70 8.22 7.37
N SER A 234 4.89 8.64 6.12
CA SER A 234 6.16 8.53 5.41
C SER A 234 7.10 9.71 5.68
N SER A 235 6.58 10.82 6.15
CA SER A 235 7.32 12.07 6.39
C SER A 235 8.05 12.12 7.74
N ASP A 236 8.92 13.10 7.93
CA ASP A 236 9.65 13.31 9.19
C ASP A 236 8.71 13.76 10.32
N GLU A 237 7.56 14.35 10.01
CA GLU A 237 6.53 14.75 10.97
C GLU A 237 5.95 13.55 11.74
N ALA A 238 6.06 12.33 11.17
CA ALA A 238 5.73 11.08 11.83
C ALA A 238 6.96 10.42 12.52
N GLY A 239 8.02 11.16 12.80
CA GLY A 239 9.31 10.62 13.27
C GLY A 239 9.25 9.78 14.55
N ALA A 240 8.31 10.02 15.43
CA ALA A 240 8.09 9.23 16.65
C ALA A 240 7.07 8.07 16.46
N ILE A 241 6.54 7.89 15.25
CA ILE A 241 5.47 6.92 14.97
C ILE A 241 6.05 5.67 14.30
N THR A 242 6.08 4.56 15.02
CA THR A 242 6.47 3.23 14.49
C THR A 242 5.69 2.13 15.20
N SER A 243 5.59 0.95 14.59
CA SER A 243 4.86 -0.20 15.17
C SER A 243 3.35 0.01 15.34
N GLN A 244 2.79 1.03 14.70
CA GLN A 244 1.38 1.39 14.83
C GLN A 244 0.53 0.85 13.68
N HIS A 245 -0.78 0.77 13.93
CA HIS A 245 -1.79 0.35 12.98
C HIS A 245 -2.89 1.38 12.92
N TYR A 246 -3.04 2.03 11.77
CA TYR A 246 -4.00 3.10 11.55
C TYR A 246 -5.18 2.61 10.74
N VAL A 247 -6.36 2.65 11.32
CA VAL A 247 -7.61 2.39 10.61
C VAL A 247 -8.08 3.67 9.92
N VAL A 248 -8.37 3.57 8.62
CA VAL A 248 -8.86 4.70 7.79
C VAL A 248 -10.12 4.24 7.07
N ASP A 249 -11.26 4.32 7.75
CA ASP A 249 -12.52 3.70 7.34
C ASP A 249 -13.76 4.57 7.57
N ALA A 250 -13.58 5.86 7.84
CA ALA A 250 -14.65 6.81 8.17
C ALA A 250 -15.41 6.46 9.47
N GLY A 251 -14.79 5.71 10.38
CA GLY A 251 -15.42 5.29 11.62
C GLY A 251 -16.46 4.18 11.40
N ARG A 252 -16.11 3.16 10.64
CA ARG A 252 -16.93 1.97 10.41
C ARG A 252 -16.74 0.92 11.52
N LEU A 253 -15.56 0.89 12.12
CA LEU A 253 -15.20 0.03 13.26
C LEU A 253 -15.63 0.63 14.57
#